data_f8a342ff4485d61b64c3e872cdb556a7
#
_entry.id   f8a342ff4485d61b64c3e872cdb556a7
#
_cell.length_a   1.000
_cell.length_b   1.000
_cell.length_c   1.000
_cell.angle_alpha   90.00
_cell.angle_beta   90.00
_cell.angle_gamma   90.00
#
_symmetry.space_group_name_H-M   'P 1'
#
loop_
_entity.id
_entity.type
_entity.pdbx_description
1 polymer ?
#
loop_
_entity_poly.entity_id
_entity_poly.type
_entity_poly.pdbx_seq_one_letter_code
_entity_poly.pdbx_strand_id
1 'polypeptide(L)'
;MVIGTYISIITLSVSGLNAPTKRHRWAEWIQKQDPYICFLQVTHFRPRDTYRLKVRGWKNIFHANGNQKKAGVAILISDKMDFKIKTITRDKGNYIVIKGSIQEEDITVANIYAPNIGAPQYISKC
;
A
#
# COMPACT_ATOMS: atom_id res chain seq x y z
N MET A 1 -25.71 -18.52 2.18
CA MET A 1 -25.86 -17.13 2.67
C MET A 1 -24.57 -16.38 2.43
N VAL A 2 -24.67 -15.26 1.77
CA VAL A 2 -23.51 -14.41 1.55
C VAL A 2 -23.31 -13.55 2.79
N ILE A 3 -22.20 -13.74 3.45
CA ILE A 3 -21.83 -12.86 4.56
C ILE A 3 -21.01 -11.74 3.96
N GLY A 4 -21.49 -10.51 4.06
CA GLY A 4 -20.72 -9.36 3.63
C GLY A 4 -19.44 -9.27 4.42
N THR A 5 -18.31 -9.19 3.71
CA THR A 5 -17.00 -8.98 4.33
C THR A 5 -16.69 -7.50 4.30
N TYR A 6 -16.51 -6.91 5.47
CA TYR A 6 -16.07 -5.53 5.58
C TYR A 6 -14.56 -5.50 5.53
N ILE A 7 -14.01 -4.77 4.56
CA ILE A 7 -12.58 -4.57 4.42
C ILE A 7 -12.26 -3.18 4.95
N SER A 8 -11.49 -3.11 6.03
CA SER A 8 -11.04 -1.84 6.56
C SER A 8 -9.81 -1.36 5.78
N ILE A 9 -9.84 -0.10 5.37
CA ILE A 9 -8.80 0.50 4.55
C ILE A 9 -8.34 1.79 5.22
N ILE A 10 -7.02 1.97 5.30
CA ILE A 10 -6.43 3.20 5.80
C ILE A 10 -5.59 3.81 4.69
N THR A 11 -5.74 5.11 4.49
CA THR A 11 -4.94 5.90 3.56
C THR A 11 -4.18 6.95 4.34
N LEU A 12 -2.86 7.01 4.13
CA LEU A 12 -1.98 7.94 4.84
C LEU A 12 -1.01 8.61 3.89
N SER A 13 -0.82 9.91 4.09
CA SER A 13 0.31 10.64 3.55
C SER A 13 1.37 10.72 4.65
N VAL A 14 2.55 10.13 4.41
CA VAL A 14 3.52 9.90 5.48
C VAL A 14 4.75 10.81 5.45
N SER A 15 4.86 11.70 4.49
CA SER A 15 5.97 12.66 4.37
C SER A 15 7.35 12.01 4.50
N GLY A 16 7.51 10.86 3.85
CA GLY A 16 8.76 10.11 3.86
C GLY A 16 8.88 9.10 4.98
N LEU A 17 9.50 7.97 4.70
CA LEU A 17 9.72 6.87 5.64
C LEU A 17 11.17 6.40 5.67
N ASN A 18 12.12 7.26 5.25
CA ASN A 18 13.53 6.87 5.23
C ASN A 18 14.16 6.86 6.63
N ALA A 19 13.65 7.67 7.56
CA ALA A 19 14.16 7.69 8.93
C ALA A 19 13.69 6.46 9.70
N PRO A 20 14.61 5.70 10.34
CA PRO A 20 14.22 4.49 11.08
C PRO A 20 13.18 4.73 12.17
N THR A 21 13.33 5.80 12.95
CA THR A 21 12.36 6.13 14.01
C THR A 21 10.97 6.31 13.47
N LYS A 22 10.83 7.00 12.35
CA LYS A 22 9.53 7.25 11.73
C LYS A 22 8.90 5.96 11.21
N ARG A 23 9.73 5.09 10.58
CA ARG A 23 9.25 3.78 10.13
C ARG A 23 8.75 2.93 11.29
N HIS A 24 9.48 2.89 12.40
CA HIS A 24 9.10 2.11 13.57
C HIS A 24 7.80 2.62 14.18
N ARG A 25 7.64 3.93 14.34
CA ARG A 25 6.41 4.52 14.87
C ARG A 25 5.21 4.22 13.99
N TRP A 26 5.38 4.35 12.68
CA TRP A 26 4.33 4.04 11.74
C TRP A 26 3.97 2.55 11.79
N ALA A 27 4.96 1.66 11.85
CA ALA A 27 4.73 0.22 11.92
C ALA A 27 3.96 -0.17 13.18
N GLU A 28 4.31 0.40 14.33
CA GLU A 28 3.57 0.17 15.56
C GLU A 28 2.12 0.66 15.46
N TRP A 29 1.93 1.84 14.88
CA TRP A 29 0.61 2.41 14.72
C TRP A 29 -0.28 1.56 13.81
N ILE A 30 0.24 1.11 12.67
CA ILE A 30 -0.54 0.30 11.73
C ILE A 30 -0.90 -1.06 12.33
N GLN A 31 -0.02 -1.64 13.14
CA GLN A 31 -0.31 -2.88 13.86
C GLN A 31 -1.47 -2.70 14.85
N LYS A 32 -1.52 -1.57 15.53
CA LYS A 32 -2.63 -1.26 16.45
C LYS A 32 -3.94 -1.05 15.72
N GLN A 33 -3.93 -0.34 14.61
CA GLN A 33 -5.13 -0.08 13.82
C GLN A 33 -5.62 -1.35 13.12
N ASP A 34 -4.69 -2.23 12.77
CA ASP A 34 -4.95 -3.54 12.16
C ASP A 34 -5.93 -3.51 10.98
N PRO A 35 -5.73 -2.64 9.97
CA PRO A 35 -6.58 -2.64 8.79
C PRO A 35 -6.28 -3.84 7.89
N TYR A 36 -7.13 -4.06 6.90
CA TYR A 36 -6.87 -5.06 5.87
C TYR A 36 -5.91 -4.54 4.80
N ILE A 37 -6.05 -3.29 4.41
CA ILE A 37 -5.23 -2.68 3.37
C ILE A 37 -4.79 -1.29 3.83
N CYS A 38 -3.54 -0.94 3.57
CA CYS A 38 -3.02 0.39 3.82
C CYS A 38 -2.46 0.98 2.54
N PHE A 39 -2.93 2.15 2.16
CA PHE A 39 -2.39 2.95 1.07
C PHE A 39 -1.49 4.02 1.64
N LEU A 40 -0.21 4.01 1.26
CA LEU A 40 0.74 5.03 1.64
C LEU A 40 1.04 5.94 0.46
N GLN A 41 1.11 7.23 0.73
CA GLN A 41 1.51 8.23 -0.24
C GLN A 41 2.63 9.09 0.32
N VAL A 42 3.45 9.64 -0.57
CA VAL A 42 4.58 10.49 -0.21
C VAL A 42 5.61 9.72 0.63
N THR A 43 5.91 8.48 0.21
CA THR A 43 6.85 7.63 0.95
C THR A 43 8.30 8.09 0.84
N HIS A 44 8.68 8.69 -0.27
CA HIS A 44 10.03 9.17 -0.57
C HIS A 44 11.14 8.14 -0.32
N PHE A 45 10.82 6.86 -0.51
CA PHE A 45 11.84 5.83 -0.35
C PHE A 45 12.96 5.98 -1.37
N ARG A 46 14.19 5.95 -0.87
CA ARG A 46 15.34 5.71 -1.73
C ARG A 46 15.36 4.24 -2.13
N PRO A 47 15.81 3.89 -3.34
CA PRO A 47 15.84 2.48 -3.76
C PRO A 47 16.55 1.56 -2.76
N ARG A 48 17.62 2.03 -2.13
CA ARG A 48 18.38 1.27 -1.13
C ARG A 48 17.64 1.06 0.20
N ASP A 49 16.60 1.84 0.47
CA ASP A 49 15.87 1.79 1.75
C ASP A 49 14.51 1.09 1.62
N THR A 50 14.06 0.78 0.41
CA THR A 50 12.75 0.21 0.17
C THR A 50 12.54 -1.10 0.96
N TYR A 51 13.53 -1.98 0.98
CA TYR A 51 13.43 -3.25 1.67
C TYR A 51 13.36 -3.12 3.19
N ARG A 52 13.63 -1.94 3.72
CA ARG A 52 13.63 -1.70 5.18
C ARG A 52 12.24 -1.52 5.75
N LEU A 53 11.25 -1.26 4.90
CA LEU A 53 9.87 -1.19 5.37
C LEU A 53 9.35 -2.60 5.57
N LYS A 54 9.38 -3.06 6.81
CA LYS A 54 8.88 -4.38 7.20
C LYS A 54 7.94 -4.18 8.37
N VAL A 55 6.77 -4.80 8.27
CA VAL A 55 5.75 -4.74 9.31
C VAL A 55 5.29 -6.16 9.59
N ARG A 56 5.33 -6.56 10.84
CA ARG A 56 4.89 -7.89 11.26
C ARG A 56 3.42 -8.08 10.91
N GLY A 57 3.10 -9.17 10.21
CA GLY A 57 1.74 -9.46 9.76
C GLY A 57 1.43 -8.88 8.38
N TRP A 58 2.42 -8.31 7.69
CA TRP A 58 2.24 -7.64 6.41
C TRP A 58 3.34 -8.04 5.43
N LYS A 59 3.30 -9.28 4.93
CA LYS A 59 4.30 -9.76 3.97
C LYS A 59 4.13 -9.15 2.57
N ASN A 60 2.91 -8.74 2.21
CA ASN A 60 2.60 -8.18 0.89
C ASN A 60 2.72 -6.66 0.93
N ILE A 61 3.90 -6.16 0.62
CA ILE A 61 4.20 -4.72 0.55
C ILE A 61 4.70 -4.41 -0.85
N PHE A 62 4.01 -3.52 -1.54
CA PHE A 62 4.29 -3.18 -2.93
C PHE A 62 4.58 -1.69 -3.05
N HIS A 63 5.64 -1.33 -3.77
CA HIS A 63 6.09 0.05 -3.90
C HIS A 63 6.15 0.51 -5.34
N ALA A 64 5.81 1.76 -5.57
CA ALA A 64 6.23 2.51 -6.74
C ALA A 64 7.04 3.69 -6.22
N ASN A 65 8.37 3.57 -6.29
CA ASN A 65 9.26 4.57 -5.73
C ASN A 65 9.50 5.70 -6.71
N GLY A 66 9.36 6.92 -6.21
CA GLY A 66 9.71 8.10 -6.98
C GLY A 66 11.22 8.36 -6.98
N ASN A 67 11.55 9.54 -7.43
CA ASN A 67 12.88 10.12 -7.31
C ASN A 67 12.78 11.35 -6.39
N GLN A 68 13.79 12.23 -6.41
CA GLN A 68 13.76 13.44 -5.59
C GLN A 68 12.55 14.35 -5.87
N LYS A 69 11.96 14.27 -7.07
CA LYS A 69 10.82 15.08 -7.50
C LYS A 69 9.48 14.35 -7.36
N LYS A 70 9.50 13.04 -7.21
CA LYS A 70 8.28 12.21 -7.13
C LYS A 70 8.15 11.58 -5.77
N ALA A 71 6.97 11.66 -5.24
CA ALA A 71 6.72 11.29 -3.84
C ALA A 71 6.83 9.79 -3.55
N GLY A 72 6.39 8.96 -4.49
CA GLY A 72 6.31 7.52 -4.25
C GLY A 72 5.02 7.11 -3.54
N VAL A 73 4.56 5.91 -3.84
CA VAL A 73 3.36 5.34 -3.25
C VAL A 73 3.62 3.89 -2.87
N ALA A 74 2.83 3.37 -1.93
CA ALA A 74 2.91 1.97 -1.55
C ALA A 74 1.53 1.42 -1.23
N ILE A 75 1.38 0.11 -1.43
CA ILE A 75 0.20 -0.63 -1.00
C ILE A 75 0.67 -1.75 -0.10
N LEU A 76 0.07 -1.82 1.09
CA LEU A 76 0.32 -2.90 2.04
C LEU A 76 -0.96 -3.68 2.24
N ILE A 77 -0.86 -4.99 2.10
CA ILE A 77 -2.00 -5.90 2.27
C ILE A 77 -1.71 -6.83 3.44
N SER A 78 -2.62 -6.83 4.41
CA SER A 78 -2.46 -7.64 5.61
C SER A 78 -2.47 -9.14 5.27
N ASP A 79 -1.67 -9.91 5.99
CA ASP A 79 -1.61 -11.38 5.84
C ASP A 79 -2.96 -12.03 6.10
N LYS A 80 -3.82 -11.40 6.89
CA LYS A 80 -5.15 -11.94 7.20
C LYS A 80 -6.10 -11.96 6.00
N MET A 81 -5.75 -11.30 4.89
CA MET A 81 -6.58 -11.29 3.69
C MET A 81 -6.33 -12.47 2.74
N ASP A 82 -5.24 -13.19 2.90
CA ASP A 82 -4.86 -14.27 1.97
C ASP A 82 -4.90 -13.84 0.51
N PHE A 83 -4.28 -12.71 0.24
CA PHE A 83 -4.24 -12.12 -1.10
C PHE A 83 -3.24 -12.86 -1.98
N LYS A 84 -3.70 -13.28 -3.16
CA LYS A 84 -2.85 -13.95 -4.16
C LYS A 84 -2.64 -13.01 -5.34
N ILE A 85 -1.41 -12.55 -5.49
CA ILE A 85 -1.06 -11.60 -6.53
C ILE A 85 -0.99 -12.27 -7.90
N LYS A 86 -1.49 -11.58 -8.93
CA LYS A 86 -1.38 -11.99 -10.33
C LYS A 86 -0.46 -11.06 -11.11
N THR A 87 -0.71 -9.75 -11.06
CA THR A 87 0.11 -8.77 -11.79
C THR A 87 0.31 -7.51 -10.96
N ILE A 88 1.44 -6.85 -11.22
CA ILE A 88 1.76 -5.52 -10.68
C ILE A 88 2.07 -4.61 -11.85
N THR A 89 1.42 -3.45 -11.91
CA THR A 89 1.74 -2.39 -12.85
C THR A 89 2.09 -1.15 -12.05
N ARG A 90 3.23 -0.55 -12.33
CA ARG A 90 3.68 0.65 -11.61
C ARG A 90 4.51 1.54 -12.51
N ASP A 91 4.55 2.81 -12.15
CA ASP A 91 5.43 3.78 -12.76
C ASP A 91 6.54 4.20 -11.79
N LYS A 92 7.14 5.34 -12.07
CA LYS A 92 8.24 5.89 -11.27
C LYS A 92 7.71 6.77 -10.12
N GLY A 93 6.76 6.27 -9.34
CA GLY A 93 6.36 6.90 -8.08
C GLY A 93 5.02 7.61 -8.06
N ASN A 94 4.23 7.55 -9.13
CA ASN A 94 2.92 8.17 -9.17
C ASN A 94 1.78 7.18 -8.94
N TYR A 95 1.92 5.95 -9.41
CA TYR A 95 0.86 4.97 -9.22
C TYR A 95 1.40 3.54 -9.10
N ILE A 96 0.58 2.70 -8.50
CA ILE A 96 0.76 1.26 -8.49
C ILE A 96 -0.62 0.60 -8.58
N VAL A 97 -0.75 -0.38 -9.46
CA VAL A 97 -1.98 -1.15 -9.65
C VAL A 97 -1.64 -2.62 -9.47
N ILE A 98 -2.36 -3.29 -8.58
CA ILE A 98 -2.15 -4.69 -8.26
C ILE A 98 -3.42 -5.45 -8.60
N LYS A 99 -3.29 -6.49 -9.40
CA LYS A 99 -4.37 -7.43 -9.67
C LYS A 99 -4.07 -8.75 -8.99
N GLY A 100 -5.06 -9.32 -8.38
CA GLY A 100 -4.94 -10.59 -7.70
C GLY A 100 -6.29 -11.18 -7.36
N SER A 101 -6.31 -12.07 -6.38
CA SER A 101 -7.55 -12.70 -5.94
C SER A 101 -7.58 -12.89 -4.43
N ILE A 102 -8.78 -12.86 -3.88
CA ILE A 102 -9.09 -13.21 -2.51
C ILE A 102 -10.24 -14.20 -2.55
N GLN A 103 -10.05 -15.41 -2.00
CA GLN A 103 -11.08 -16.46 -2.01
C GLN A 103 -11.64 -16.69 -3.41
N GLU A 104 -10.74 -16.80 -4.39
CA GLU A 104 -11.07 -17.05 -5.80
C GLU A 104 -11.82 -15.91 -6.51
N GLU A 105 -12.05 -14.79 -5.85
CA GLU A 105 -12.61 -13.61 -6.47
C GLU A 105 -11.51 -12.64 -6.90
N ASP A 106 -11.59 -12.19 -8.15
CA ASP A 106 -10.62 -11.24 -8.69
C ASP A 106 -10.84 -9.86 -8.08
N ILE A 107 -9.72 -9.24 -7.70
CA ILE A 107 -9.74 -7.90 -7.14
C ILE A 107 -8.59 -7.08 -7.74
N THR A 108 -8.87 -5.81 -8.00
CA THR A 108 -7.86 -4.85 -8.45
C THR A 108 -7.73 -3.76 -7.38
N VAL A 109 -6.49 -3.49 -6.97
CA VAL A 109 -6.19 -2.46 -5.98
C VAL A 109 -5.26 -1.45 -6.63
N ALA A 110 -5.60 -0.18 -6.55
CA ALA A 110 -4.81 0.89 -7.16
C ALA A 110 -4.57 2.03 -6.17
N ASN A 111 -3.33 2.52 -6.15
CA ASN A 111 -2.95 3.70 -5.37
C ASN A 111 -2.31 4.70 -6.32
N ILE A 112 -2.95 5.85 -6.51
CA ILE A 112 -2.55 6.88 -7.46
C ILE A 112 -2.34 8.18 -6.72
N TYR A 113 -1.18 8.78 -6.90
CA TYR A 113 -0.87 10.08 -6.32
C TYR A 113 -0.89 11.17 -7.38
N ALA A 114 -1.77 12.16 -7.18
CA ALA A 114 -1.88 13.31 -8.07
C ALA A 114 -1.88 14.58 -7.20
N PRO A 115 -0.75 15.30 -7.12
CA PRO A 115 -0.60 16.39 -6.14
C PRO A 115 -1.63 17.52 -6.28
N ASN A 116 -2.08 17.78 -7.51
CA ASN A 116 -2.98 18.91 -7.79
C ASN A 116 -4.46 18.60 -7.65
N ILE A 117 -4.82 17.33 -7.55
CA ILE A 117 -6.23 16.88 -7.51
C ILE A 117 -6.52 15.94 -6.36
N GLY A 118 -5.57 15.81 -5.44
CA GLY A 118 -5.64 14.85 -4.36
C GLY A 118 -5.03 13.51 -4.75
N ALA A 119 -5.34 12.49 -3.97
CA ALA A 119 -4.68 11.21 -4.07
C ALA A 119 -5.72 10.08 -4.16
N PRO A 120 -6.29 9.85 -5.33
CA PRO A 120 -7.32 8.84 -5.47
C PRO A 120 -6.78 7.42 -5.25
N GLN A 121 -7.58 6.61 -4.59
CA GLN A 121 -7.33 5.19 -4.37
C GLN A 121 -8.55 4.43 -4.86
N TYR A 122 -8.31 3.31 -5.50
CA TYR A 122 -9.38 2.50 -6.05
C TYR A 122 -9.24 1.05 -5.66
N ILE A 123 -10.36 0.44 -5.30
CA ILE A 123 -10.50 -1.00 -5.20
C ILE A 123 -11.68 -1.38 -6.06
N SER A 124 -11.43 -2.26 -7.02
CA SER A 124 -12.47 -2.75 -7.91
C SER A 124 -12.53 -4.26 -7.83
N LYS A 125 -13.73 -4.77 -7.68
CA LYS A 125 -14.03 -6.19 -7.70
C LYS A 125 -14.58 -6.54 -9.07
N CYS A 126 -13.87 -7.41 -9.77
CA CYS A 126 -14.27 -7.83 -11.12
C CYS A 126 -15.13 -9.08 -11.10
#